data_0ba87d9f7328e7d71570b9364f8d6ae6
#
_entry.id   0ba87d9f7328e7d71570b9364f8d6ae6
#
_cell.length_a   1.000
_cell.length_b   1.000
_cell.length_c   1.000
_cell.angle_alpha   90.00
_cell.angle_beta   90.00
_cell.angle_gamma   90.00
#
_symmetry.space_group_name_H-M   'P 1'
#
loop_
_entity.id
_entity.type
_entity.pdbx_description
1 polymer ?
#
loop_
_entity_poly.entity_id
_entity_poly.type
_entity_poly.pdbx_seq_one_letter_code
_entity_poly.pdbx_strand_id
1 'polypeptide(L)'
;MYENMRSGQNIGRIKAAPNLVNICVDEIAQEEMKGRLYHCYKKEATNFKNVVELLDEMEKLYDKLHFPEASTKSRSFLREKDPQQRETIPKVVEPKAVLEQKGTKGTFLVCVQYRQNATWQGEIVLMESEESYEFSSALDLVKIINNTSSF
;
A
#
# COMPACT_ATOMS: atom_id res chain seq x y z
N MET A 1 -12.00 -8.63 -15.64
CA MET A 1 -11.87 -9.61 -14.72
C MET A 1 -10.47 -9.88 -14.33
N TYR A 2 -10.20 -10.08 -13.10
CA TYR A 2 -8.87 -10.28 -12.62
C TYR A 2 -8.61 -11.75 -12.52
N GLU A 3 -7.82 -12.24 -13.44
CA GLU A 3 -7.61 -13.65 -13.49
C GLU A 3 -6.60 -14.13 -12.50
N ASN A 4 -5.90 -13.24 -11.88
CA ASN A 4 -4.87 -13.66 -10.94
C ASN A 4 -5.34 -13.60 -9.50
N MET A 5 -6.62 -13.77 -9.30
CA MET A 5 -7.13 -13.79 -7.96
C MET A 5 -6.54 -14.96 -7.19
N ARG A 6 -6.03 -14.69 -6.02
CA ARG A 6 -5.46 -15.72 -5.19
C ARG A 6 -5.87 -15.49 -3.78
N SER A 7 -5.88 -16.51 -2.99
CA SER A 7 -6.24 -16.37 -1.62
C SER A 7 -5.32 -17.22 -0.79
N GLY A 8 -5.35 -17.05 0.48
CA GLY A 8 -4.58 -17.87 1.39
C GLY A 8 -3.12 -17.55 1.39
N GLN A 9 -2.39 -18.14 0.49
CA GLN A 9 -0.94 -17.98 0.48
C GLN A 9 -0.50 -16.57 0.27
N ASN A 10 -1.17 -15.84 -0.62
CA ASN A 10 -0.80 -14.47 -0.89
C ASN A 10 -1.12 -13.57 0.27
N ILE A 11 -2.18 -13.86 0.99
CA ILE A 11 -2.54 -13.06 2.13
C ILE A 11 -1.46 -13.11 3.19
N GLY A 12 -0.91 -14.29 3.45
CA GLY A 12 0.14 -14.41 4.44
C GLY A 12 1.37 -13.62 4.05
N ARG A 13 1.73 -13.65 2.77
CA ARG A 13 2.90 -12.94 2.31
C ARG A 13 2.71 -11.43 2.40
N ILE A 14 1.52 -10.95 2.07
CA ILE A 14 1.25 -9.53 2.13
C ILE A 14 1.27 -9.05 3.57
N LYS A 15 0.73 -9.83 4.49
CA LYS A 15 0.71 -9.44 5.88
C LYS A 15 2.09 -9.36 6.48
N ALA A 16 3.04 -10.07 5.90
CA ALA A 16 4.40 -10.06 6.40
C ALA A 16 5.30 -9.07 5.67
N ALA A 17 4.78 -8.34 4.69
CA ALA A 17 5.61 -7.43 3.91
C ALA A 17 6.08 -6.25 4.75
N PRO A 18 7.31 -5.83 4.56
CA PRO A 18 7.82 -4.71 5.36
C PRO A 18 7.12 -3.38 5.07
N ASN A 19 6.55 -3.23 3.89
CA ASN A 19 5.87 -2.00 3.52
C ASN A 19 4.36 -2.17 3.46
N LEU A 20 3.84 -3.10 4.23
CA LEU A 20 2.41 -3.31 4.30
C LEU A 20 1.69 -2.04 4.73
N VAL A 21 0.62 -1.70 4.04
CA VAL A 21 -0.24 -0.61 4.46
C VAL A 21 -1.67 -1.14 4.51
N ASN A 22 -2.45 -0.56 5.39
CA ASN A 22 -3.87 -0.88 5.50
C ASN A 22 -4.64 0.39 5.15
N ILE A 23 -5.40 0.33 4.06
CA ILE A 23 -6.18 1.46 3.62
C ILE A 23 -7.61 1.25 4.09
N CYS A 24 -8.07 2.11 4.97
CA CYS A 24 -9.42 2.02 5.52
C CYS A 24 -10.26 3.12 4.88
N VAL A 25 -11.15 2.72 3.99
CA VAL A 25 -11.99 3.67 3.28
C VAL A 25 -13.27 3.88 4.09
N ASP A 26 -13.52 5.10 4.47
CA ASP A 26 -14.66 5.39 5.34
C ASP A 26 -15.80 6.08 4.60
N GLU A 27 -15.50 6.82 3.54
CA GLU A 27 -16.50 7.55 2.80
C GLU A 27 -16.18 7.59 1.33
N ILE A 28 -17.16 7.43 0.49
CA ILE A 28 -17.00 7.59 -0.94
C ILE A 28 -18.13 8.49 -1.40
N ALA A 29 -17.79 9.66 -1.95
CA ALA A 29 -18.77 10.60 -2.43
C ALA A 29 -18.25 11.23 -3.71
N GLN A 30 -19.05 11.19 -4.76
CA GLN A 30 -18.68 11.81 -6.04
C GLN A 30 -17.32 11.30 -6.52
N GLU A 31 -17.13 10.00 -6.36
CA GLU A 31 -15.91 9.34 -6.80
C GLU A 31 -14.67 9.72 -6.01
N GLU A 32 -14.84 10.41 -4.91
CA GLU A 32 -13.71 10.69 -4.05
C GLU A 32 -13.79 9.81 -2.84
N MET A 33 -12.68 9.24 -2.45
CA MET A 33 -12.67 8.40 -1.27
C MET A 33 -11.88 9.07 -0.16
N LYS A 34 -12.41 8.95 1.05
CA LYS A 34 -11.78 9.49 2.22
C LYS A 34 -11.59 8.36 3.20
N GLY A 35 -10.55 8.45 3.97
CA GLY A 35 -10.32 7.42 4.98
C GLY A 35 -9.03 7.61 5.72
N ARG A 36 -8.49 6.48 6.15
CA ARG A 36 -7.31 6.47 7.00
C ARG A 36 -6.34 5.43 6.47
N LEU A 37 -5.06 5.73 6.62
CA LEU A 37 -4.01 4.84 6.20
C LEU A 37 -3.21 4.44 7.44
N TYR A 38 -2.96 3.17 7.60
CA TYR A 38 -2.19 2.66 8.72
C TYR A 38 -0.98 1.88 8.24
N HIS A 39 0.11 1.98 8.94
CA HIS A 39 1.28 1.15 8.66
C HIS A 39 2.11 1.01 9.94
N CYS A 40 3.15 0.22 9.89
CA CYS A 40 3.90 -0.10 11.11
C CYS A 40 4.82 1.01 11.59
N TYR A 41 4.98 2.06 10.82
CA TYR A 41 5.96 3.09 11.14
C TYR A 41 5.38 4.36 11.72
N LYS A 42 4.11 4.33 12.06
CA LYS A 42 3.46 5.49 12.65
C LYS A 42 2.31 4.98 13.50
N LYS A 43 2.19 5.46 14.72
CA LYS A 43 1.14 4.99 15.60
C LYS A 43 -0.22 5.48 15.21
N GLU A 44 -0.31 6.73 14.77
CA GLU A 44 -1.60 7.31 14.44
C GLU A 44 -1.94 7.05 12.98
N ALA A 45 -3.21 7.06 12.68
CA ALA A 45 -3.66 6.95 11.32
C ALA A 45 -3.26 8.19 10.55
N THR A 46 -3.03 8.03 9.25
CA THR A 46 -2.81 9.15 8.37
C THR A 46 -4.10 9.35 7.60
N ASN A 47 -4.77 10.47 7.80
CA ASN A 47 -6.04 10.71 7.13
C ASN A 47 -5.83 11.19 5.71
N PHE A 48 -6.67 10.75 4.79
CA PHE A 48 -6.64 11.25 3.43
C PHE A 48 -8.04 11.70 3.04
N LYS A 49 -8.12 12.76 2.27
CA LYS A 49 -9.40 13.32 1.85
C LYS A 49 -9.72 12.97 0.41
N ASN A 50 -8.78 12.49 -0.31
CA ASN A 50 -8.98 12.11 -1.70
C ASN A 50 -7.87 11.15 -2.11
N VAL A 51 -7.99 10.64 -3.33
CA VAL A 51 -7.04 9.66 -3.82
C VAL A 51 -5.63 10.24 -3.94
N VAL A 52 -5.53 11.50 -4.31
CA VAL A 52 -4.22 12.11 -4.49
C VAL A 52 -3.47 12.14 -3.15
N GLU A 53 -4.17 12.48 -2.09
CA GLU A 53 -3.56 12.49 -0.77
C GLU A 53 -3.14 11.09 -0.34
N LEU A 54 -3.98 10.11 -0.64
CA LEU A 54 -3.67 8.73 -0.30
C LEU A 54 -2.38 8.29 -1.00
N LEU A 55 -2.31 8.50 -2.29
CA LEU A 55 -1.15 8.06 -3.05
C LEU A 55 0.10 8.82 -2.64
N ASP A 56 -0.04 10.10 -2.31
CA ASP A 56 1.09 10.90 -1.89
C ASP A 56 1.64 10.39 -0.55
N GLU A 57 0.77 10.04 0.37
CA GLU A 57 1.22 9.54 1.66
C GLU A 57 1.90 8.18 1.52
N MET A 58 1.38 7.35 0.61
CA MET A 58 2.02 6.06 0.38
C MET A 58 3.39 6.25 -0.27
N GLU A 59 3.50 7.20 -1.21
CA GLU A 59 4.76 7.44 -1.86
C GLU A 59 5.79 7.95 -0.85
N LYS A 60 5.39 8.81 0.05
CA LYS A 60 6.28 9.31 1.08
C LYS A 60 6.79 8.18 1.98
N LEU A 61 5.91 7.26 2.28
CA LEU A 61 6.30 6.12 3.10
C LEU A 61 7.32 5.25 2.39
N TYR A 62 7.07 4.94 1.11
CA TYR A 62 7.97 4.07 0.37
C TYR A 62 9.32 4.73 0.16
N ASP A 63 9.35 6.04 -0.05
CA ASP A 63 10.59 6.74 -0.18
C ASP A 63 11.38 6.71 1.13
N LYS A 64 10.68 6.87 2.24
CA LYS A 64 11.33 6.84 3.51
C LYS A 64 11.88 5.47 3.82
N LEU A 65 11.17 4.42 3.43
CA LEU A 65 11.61 3.08 3.68
C LEU A 65 12.64 2.60 2.65
N HIS A 66 12.76 3.29 1.53
CA HIS A 66 13.57 2.87 0.39
C HIS A 66 13.12 1.48 -0.05
N PHE A 67 11.83 1.22 0.04
CA PHE A 67 11.29 -0.07 -0.32
C PHE A 67 9.83 0.06 -0.74
N PRO A 68 9.48 -0.32 -1.95
CA PRO A 68 10.44 -0.74 -2.96
C PRO A 68 11.15 0.48 -3.51
N GLU A 69 12.37 0.27 -3.96
CA GLU A 69 13.14 1.37 -4.46
C GLU A 69 12.59 1.85 -5.77
N ALA A 70 12.58 3.15 -5.97
CA ALA A 70 12.11 3.70 -7.23
C ALA A 70 13.19 3.51 -8.26
N SER A 71 12.84 2.94 -9.39
CA SER A 71 13.84 2.65 -10.39
C SER A 71 13.99 3.73 -11.40
N THR A 72 13.40 4.88 -11.16
CA THR A 72 13.58 5.99 -12.07
C THR A 72 14.90 6.70 -11.86
N LYS A 73 15.61 6.42 -10.76
CA LYS A 73 16.82 7.09 -10.52
C LYS A 73 17.86 6.54 -11.44
N SER A 74 18.70 7.38 -11.94
CA SER A 74 19.66 6.92 -12.90
C SER A 74 20.67 6.05 -12.26
N ARG A 75 21.21 5.12 -13.03
CA ARG A 75 22.11 4.25 -12.60
C ARG A 75 23.35 4.89 -12.41
N SER A 76 24.02 4.85 -11.46
CA SER A 76 25.27 5.43 -11.26
C SER A 76 26.16 4.43 -10.62
N PHE A 77 27.24 4.14 -11.29
CA PHE A 77 28.11 3.18 -10.74
C PHE A 77 28.83 3.80 -9.59
N LEU A 78 28.86 5.09 -9.50
CA LEU A 78 29.55 5.68 -8.47
C LEU A 78 28.91 5.66 -7.19
N ARG A 79 27.78 5.49 -7.14
CA ARG A 79 27.15 5.64 -6.01
C ARG A 79 26.41 4.66 -5.51
N GLU A 80 26.57 3.61 -5.72
CA GLU A 80 25.96 2.64 -5.23
C GLU A 80 25.97 2.77 -3.79
N LYS A 81 24.99 3.07 -3.12
CA LYS A 81 24.95 3.13 -1.77
C LYS A 81 25.06 1.78 -1.25
N ASP A 82 25.92 1.55 -0.38
CA ASP A 82 26.08 0.29 0.29
C ASP A 82 24.76 0.06 1.02
N PRO A 83 24.17 -1.09 0.93
CA PRO A 83 22.93 -1.36 1.64
C PRO A 83 23.02 -1.14 3.14
N GLN A 84 24.19 -1.29 3.69
CA GLN A 84 24.33 -1.06 5.09
C GLN A 84 24.25 0.37 5.47
N GLN A 85 24.35 1.25 4.51
CA GLN A 85 24.26 2.66 4.79
C GLN A 85 22.85 3.17 4.70
N ARG A 86 21.90 2.32 4.34
CA ARG A 86 20.55 2.77 4.30
C ARG A 86 20.08 2.89 5.70
N GLU A 87 19.32 3.91 5.97
CA GLU A 87 18.74 4.08 7.25
C GLU A 87 17.64 3.08 7.42
N THR A 88 17.63 2.41 8.55
CA THR A 88 16.56 1.48 8.85
C THR A 88 15.60 2.17 9.79
N ILE A 89 14.39 2.27 9.39
CA ILE A 89 13.37 2.92 10.18
C ILE A 89 12.71 1.86 11.04
N PRO A 90 12.68 2.04 12.34
CA PRO A 90 12.11 1.01 13.20
C PRO A 90 10.60 1.01 13.14
N LYS A 91 10.02 -0.16 13.25
CA LYS A 91 8.59 -0.27 13.36
C LYS A 91 8.19 0.18 14.76
N VAL A 92 7.13 0.97 14.82
CA VAL A 92 6.63 1.44 16.10
C VAL A 92 5.27 0.82 16.43
N VAL A 93 4.67 0.10 15.48
CA VAL A 93 3.40 -0.57 15.69
C VAL A 93 3.55 -1.98 15.16
N GLU A 94 3.00 -2.94 15.86
CA GLU A 94 3.10 -4.31 15.40
C GLU A 94 2.15 -4.54 14.25
N PRO A 95 2.50 -5.42 13.32
CA PRO A 95 1.62 -5.67 12.18
C PRO A 95 0.21 -6.05 12.58
N LYS A 96 0.05 -6.77 13.69
CA LYS A 96 -1.27 -7.17 14.12
C LYS A 96 -2.15 -5.97 14.37
N ALA A 97 -1.60 -4.92 14.98
CA ALA A 97 -2.38 -3.73 15.26
C ALA A 97 -2.79 -3.02 13.97
N VAL A 98 -1.93 -3.06 12.96
CA VAL A 98 -2.25 -2.47 11.66
C VAL A 98 -3.38 -3.27 11.01
N LEU A 99 -3.32 -4.59 11.11
CA LEU A 99 -4.29 -5.44 10.46
C LEU A 99 -5.68 -5.39 11.09
N GLU A 100 -5.75 -4.93 12.32
CA GLU A 100 -7.03 -4.88 13.02
C GLU A 100 -7.88 -3.69 12.68
N GLN A 101 -7.32 -2.71 11.98
CA GLN A 101 -8.08 -1.50 11.66
C GLN A 101 -9.02 -1.77 10.50
N LYS A 102 -10.20 -1.19 10.56
CA LYS A 102 -11.21 -1.40 9.54
C LYS A 102 -11.84 -0.12 9.09
N GLY A 103 -12.15 -0.05 7.82
CA GLY A 103 -12.86 1.08 7.26
C GLY A 103 -14.34 0.83 7.17
N THR A 104 -15.11 1.88 7.14
CA THR A 104 -16.56 1.77 7.06
C THR A 104 -17.02 1.23 5.72
N LYS A 105 -16.36 1.65 4.65
CA LYS A 105 -16.76 1.23 3.31
C LYS A 105 -15.89 0.11 2.76
N GLY A 106 -14.73 -0.09 3.32
CA GLY A 106 -13.86 -1.17 2.87
C GLY A 106 -12.52 -1.10 3.55
N THR A 107 -11.84 -2.21 3.59
CA THR A 107 -10.52 -2.33 4.22
C THR A 107 -9.63 -3.09 3.25
N PHE A 108 -8.50 -2.50 2.92
CA PHE A 108 -7.63 -3.06 1.90
C PHE A 108 -6.19 -3.12 2.38
N LEU A 109 -5.60 -4.29 2.31
CA LEU A 109 -4.18 -4.44 2.61
C LEU A 109 -3.42 -4.36 1.30
N VAL A 110 -2.41 -3.54 1.24
CA VAL A 110 -1.68 -3.30 0.00
C VAL A 110 -0.20 -3.49 0.23
N CYS A 111 0.43 -4.14 -0.73
CA CYS A 111 1.87 -4.32 -0.75
C CYS A 111 2.35 -3.92 -2.14
N VAL A 112 3.12 -2.86 -2.24
CA VAL A 112 3.68 -2.43 -3.51
C VAL A 112 5.04 -3.11 -3.64
N GLN A 113 5.20 -3.93 -4.68
CA GLN A 113 6.40 -4.71 -4.85
C GLN A 113 7.42 -4.06 -5.74
N TYR A 114 6.98 -3.24 -6.69
CA TYR A 114 7.87 -2.56 -7.60
C TYR A 114 7.39 -1.15 -7.85
N ARG A 115 8.32 -0.22 -8.01
CA ARG A 115 8.02 1.16 -8.39
C ARG A 115 8.91 1.52 -9.56
N GLN A 116 8.55 1.06 -10.75
CA GLN A 116 9.35 1.31 -11.92
C GLN A 116 8.74 2.34 -12.80
N ASN A 117 9.49 3.32 -13.22
CA ASN A 117 9.01 4.37 -14.11
C ASN A 117 7.78 5.05 -13.54
N ALA A 118 7.82 5.30 -12.24
CA ALA A 118 6.72 5.94 -11.54
C ALA A 118 5.44 5.09 -11.55
N THR A 119 5.56 3.82 -11.83
CA THR A 119 4.41 2.92 -11.83
C THR A 119 4.52 1.97 -10.66
N TRP A 120 3.43 1.80 -9.95
CA TRP A 120 3.40 0.90 -8.81
C TRP A 120 2.84 -0.43 -9.24
N GLN A 121 3.49 -1.51 -8.87
CA GLN A 121 3.01 -2.85 -9.12
C GLN A 121 3.02 -3.62 -7.82
N GLY A 122 1.99 -4.33 -7.55
CA GLY A 122 1.91 -5.08 -6.31
C GLY A 122 0.62 -5.86 -6.17
N GLU A 123 0.26 -6.09 -4.92
CA GLU A 123 -0.92 -6.90 -4.59
C GLU A 123 -1.79 -6.20 -3.58
N ILE A 124 -3.07 -6.43 -3.68
CA ILE A 124 -4.06 -5.86 -2.77
C ILE A 124 -4.98 -7.00 -2.30
N VAL A 125 -5.29 -7.00 -1.02
CA VAL A 125 -6.22 -7.96 -0.44
C VAL A 125 -7.42 -7.20 0.08
N LEU A 126 -8.62 -7.65 -0.32
CA LEU A 126 -9.86 -7.08 0.17
C LEU A 126 -10.17 -7.83 1.45
N MET A 127 -10.11 -7.16 2.57
CA MET A 127 -10.24 -7.85 3.84
C MET A 127 -11.62 -8.45 4.09
N GLU A 128 -12.65 -7.83 3.54
CA GLU A 128 -14.00 -8.32 3.76
C GLU A 128 -14.24 -9.68 3.10
N SER A 129 -13.66 -9.91 1.93
CA SER A 129 -13.85 -11.16 1.21
C SER A 129 -12.62 -12.02 1.17
N GLU A 130 -11.49 -11.48 1.61
CA GLU A 130 -10.21 -12.15 1.56
C GLU A 130 -9.76 -12.48 0.15
N GLU A 131 -10.29 -11.77 -0.83
CA GLU A 131 -9.84 -11.92 -2.21
C GLU A 131 -8.62 -11.07 -2.43
N SER A 132 -7.71 -11.54 -3.25
CA SER A 132 -6.52 -10.78 -3.56
C SER A 132 -6.40 -10.58 -5.06
N TYR A 133 -5.86 -9.46 -5.44
CA TYR A 133 -5.66 -9.11 -6.85
C TYR A 133 -4.30 -8.51 -7.03
N GLU A 134 -3.79 -8.55 -8.24
CA GLU A 134 -2.56 -7.88 -8.58
C GLU A 134 -2.90 -6.59 -9.30
N PHE A 135 -2.14 -5.53 -9.03
CA PHE A 135 -2.33 -4.28 -9.75
C PHE A 135 -1.01 -3.93 -10.44
N SER A 136 -1.12 -3.27 -11.58
CA SER A 136 0.03 -2.93 -12.38
C SER A 136 0.29 -1.43 -12.46
N SER A 137 -0.49 -0.63 -11.79
CA SER A 137 -0.26 0.81 -11.73
C SER A 137 -1.03 1.37 -10.55
N ALA A 138 -0.70 2.58 -10.14
CA ALA A 138 -1.43 3.24 -9.07
C ALA A 138 -2.88 3.45 -9.48
N LEU A 139 -3.11 3.74 -10.75
CA LEU A 139 -4.47 3.91 -11.23
C LEU A 139 -5.24 2.59 -11.12
N ASP A 140 -4.60 1.50 -11.45
CA ASP A 140 -5.22 0.19 -11.36
C ASP A 140 -5.60 -0.10 -9.91
N LEU A 141 -4.71 0.22 -8.98
CA LEU A 141 -4.98 0.05 -7.55
C LEU A 141 -6.22 0.85 -7.15
N VAL A 142 -6.30 2.09 -7.56
CA VAL A 142 -7.42 2.94 -7.21
C VAL A 142 -8.71 2.39 -7.80
N LYS A 143 -8.65 1.87 -9.03
CA LYS A 143 -9.83 1.29 -9.64
C LYS A 143 -10.32 0.07 -8.89
N ILE A 144 -9.41 -0.77 -8.43
CA ILE A 144 -9.81 -1.94 -7.67
C ILE A 144 -10.50 -1.50 -6.38
N ILE A 145 -9.93 -0.53 -5.68
CA ILE A 145 -10.52 -0.06 -4.43
C ILE A 145 -11.92 0.52 -4.70
N ASN A 146 -12.02 1.34 -5.74
CA ASN A 146 -13.28 1.99 -6.03
C ASN A 146 -14.36 0.99 -6.43
N ASN A 147 -13.99 -0.01 -7.22
CA ASN A 147 -14.98 -0.97 -7.70
C ASN A 147 -15.43 -1.97 -6.65
N THR A 148 -14.64 -2.16 -5.61
CA THR A 148 -14.96 -3.18 -4.62
C THR A 148 -15.41 -2.59 -3.28
N SER A 149 -15.32 -1.28 -3.11
CA SER A 149 -15.79 -0.68 -1.87
C SER A 149 -17.32 -0.69 -1.83
N SER A 150 -17.85 -0.78 -0.63
CA SER A 150 -19.30 -0.75 -0.47
C SER A 150 -19.81 0.67 -0.57
N PHE A 151 -20.99 0.85 -1.08
CA PHE A 151 -21.57 2.17 -1.21
C PHE A 151 -22.77 2.32 -0.31
#